data_8cb0d869f600da345e2c51643e67523c
#
_entry.id   8cb0d869f600da345e2c51643e67523c
#
_cell.length_a   1.000
_cell.length_b   1.000
_cell.length_c   1.000
_cell.angle_alpha   90.00
_cell.angle_beta   90.00
_cell.angle_gamma   90.00
#
_symmetry.space_group_name_H-M   'P 1'
#
loop_
_entity.id
_entity.type
_entity.pdbx_description
1 polymer ?
#
loop_
_entity_poly.entity_id
_entity_poly.type
_entity_poly.pdbx_seq_one_letter_code
_entity_poly.pdbx_strand_id
1 'polypeptide(L)'
;MNNKEFISALSTKSGYGTRETVQIVNDVISVITNELTEENAVGITGFGTFEVKKKLERVLVNPATKQRMLVPPKMVVSFKPNSGLKDKVNGK
;
A
#
# COMPACT_ATOMS: atom_id res chain seq x y z
N MET A 1 -2.88 -1.57 -15.42
CA MET A 1 -1.42 -1.60 -15.66
C MET A 1 -0.78 -2.70 -14.82
N ASN A 2 -0.06 -3.61 -15.43
CA ASN A 2 0.66 -4.64 -14.69
C ASN A 2 2.08 -4.17 -14.34
N ASN A 3 2.83 -5.02 -13.63
CA ASN A 3 4.18 -4.66 -13.19
C ASN A 3 5.12 -4.36 -14.37
N LYS A 4 5.04 -5.15 -15.42
CA LYS A 4 5.89 -4.97 -16.62
C LYS A 4 5.61 -3.63 -17.30
N GLU A 5 4.34 -3.28 -17.44
CA GLU A 5 3.93 -1.99 -18.04
C GLU A 5 4.33 -0.82 -17.14
N PHE A 6 4.20 -0.99 -15.84
CA PHE A 6 4.60 0.03 -14.87
C PHE A 6 6.10 0.30 -14.96
N ILE A 7 6.92 -0.74 -14.99
CA ILE A 7 8.39 -0.61 -15.11
C ILE A 7 8.76 0.06 -16.43
N SER A 8 8.10 -0.32 -17.52
CA SER A 8 8.35 0.28 -18.84
C SER A 8 8.04 1.78 -18.86
N ALA A 9 6.89 2.16 -18.31
CA ALA A 9 6.50 3.57 -18.23
C ALA A 9 7.46 4.37 -17.37
N LEU A 10 7.87 3.82 -16.24
CA LEU A 10 8.79 4.49 -15.32
C LEU A 10 10.19 4.61 -15.94
N SER A 11 10.66 3.59 -16.64
CA SER A 11 11.93 3.60 -17.34
C SER A 11 11.97 4.71 -18.38
N THR A 12 10.90 4.84 -19.16
CA THR A 12 10.79 5.89 -20.17
C THR A 12 10.79 7.28 -19.54
N LYS A 13 10.05 7.47 -18.46
CA LYS A 13 9.92 8.77 -17.83
C LYS A 13 11.19 9.19 -17.09
N SER A 14 11.87 8.27 -16.45
CA SER A 14 13.07 8.55 -15.65
C SER A 14 14.35 8.63 -16.48
N GLY A 15 14.35 8.02 -17.67
CA GLY A 15 15.53 7.93 -18.51
C GLY A 15 16.51 6.84 -18.10
N TYR A 16 16.19 6.05 -17.09
CA TYR A 16 17.00 4.88 -16.69
C TYR A 16 16.66 3.66 -17.53
N GLY A 17 17.62 2.74 -17.64
CA GLY A 17 17.36 1.46 -18.28
C GLY A 17 16.38 0.61 -17.49
N THR A 18 15.80 -0.39 -18.15
CA THR A 18 14.81 -1.27 -17.52
C THR A 18 15.35 -1.97 -16.28
N ARG A 19 16.58 -2.47 -16.35
CA ARG A 19 17.24 -3.16 -15.22
C ARG A 19 17.41 -2.24 -14.01
N GLU A 20 17.90 -1.02 -14.26
CA GLU A 20 18.07 -0.02 -13.19
C GLU A 20 16.75 0.38 -12.58
N THR A 21 15.72 0.55 -13.42
CA THR A 21 14.38 0.89 -12.98
C THR A 21 13.79 -0.18 -12.07
N VAL A 22 13.95 -1.45 -12.42
CA VAL A 22 13.49 -2.57 -11.59
C VAL A 22 14.17 -2.55 -10.23
N GLN A 23 15.48 -2.29 -10.20
CA GLN A 23 16.22 -2.24 -8.95
C GLN A 23 15.74 -1.09 -8.06
N ILE A 24 15.53 0.09 -8.63
CA ILE A 24 15.05 1.26 -7.87
C ILE A 24 13.67 0.97 -7.28
N VAL A 25 12.76 0.41 -8.07
CA VAL A 25 11.41 0.08 -7.61
C VAL A 25 11.47 -0.96 -6.48
N ASN A 26 12.31 -1.97 -6.62
CA ASN A 26 12.48 -2.99 -5.57
C ASN A 26 13.03 -2.37 -4.28
N ASP A 27 13.97 -1.44 -4.38
CA ASP A 27 14.53 -0.74 -3.23
C ASP A 27 13.46 0.09 -2.53
N VAL A 28 12.64 0.82 -3.28
CA VAL A 28 11.54 1.61 -2.72
C VAL A 28 10.54 0.71 -1.99
N ILE A 29 10.14 -0.39 -2.62
CA ILE A 29 9.21 -1.35 -2.01
C ILE A 29 9.80 -1.94 -0.74
N SER A 30 11.09 -2.26 -0.76
CA SER A 30 11.78 -2.82 0.40
C SER A 30 11.79 -1.86 1.59
N VAL A 31 12.06 -0.59 1.35
CA VAL A 31 12.04 0.43 2.40
C VAL A 31 10.64 0.58 2.99
N ILE A 32 9.63 0.68 2.13
CA ILE A 32 8.23 0.81 2.58
C ILE A 32 7.82 -0.43 3.39
N THR A 33 8.14 -1.61 2.90
CA THR A 33 7.80 -2.87 3.57
C THR A 33 8.44 -2.97 4.95
N ASN A 34 9.72 -2.62 5.05
CA ASN A 34 10.44 -2.66 6.34
C ASN A 34 9.82 -1.71 7.37
N GLU A 35 9.50 -0.48 6.95
CA GLU A 35 8.88 0.50 7.84
C GLU A 35 7.50 0.02 8.30
N LEU A 36 6.68 -0.50 7.40
CA LEU A 36 5.34 -0.99 7.75
C LEU A 36 5.40 -2.24 8.64
N THR A 37 6.41 -3.08 8.45
CA THR A 37 6.63 -4.25 9.32
C THR A 37 6.93 -3.82 10.75
N GLU A 38 7.59 -2.67 10.94
CA GLU A 38 7.86 -2.09 12.25
C GLU A 38 6.73 -1.18 12.75
N GLU A 39 5.58 -1.21 12.10
CA GLU A 39 4.40 -0.41 12.43
C GLU A 39 4.60 1.10 12.27
N ASN A 40 5.58 1.52 11.48
CA ASN A 40 5.82 2.92 11.18
C ASN A 40 5.02 3.34 9.95
N ALA A 41 4.56 4.58 9.93
CA ALA A 41 3.90 5.14 8.75
C ALA A 41 4.96 5.65 7.77
N VAL A 42 4.64 5.60 6.47
CA VAL A 42 5.51 6.12 5.42
C VAL A 42 4.74 7.19 4.64
N GLY A 43 5.16 8.44 4.78
CA GLY A 43 4.55 9.56 4.06
C GLY A 43 5.37 9.91 2.82
N ILE A 44 4.70 10.01 1.66
CA ILE A 44 5.33 10.39 0.39
C ILE A 44 4.70 11.69 -0.07
N THR A 45 5.50 12.74 -0.10
CA THR A 45 5.04 14.08 -0.49
C THR A 45 4.43 14.06 -1.88
N GLY A 46 3.25 14.65 -2.02
CA GLY A 46 2.55 14.71 -3.30
C GLY A 46 1.82 13.44 -3.69
N PHE A 47 1.88 12.40 -2.87
CA PHE A 47 1.24 11.13 -3.16
C PHE A 47 0.28 10.70 -2.05
N GLY A 48 0.79 10.39 -0.89
CA GLY A 48 -0.04 9.94 0.23
C GLY A 48 0.78 9.30 1.33
N THR A 49 0.08 8.64 2.24
CA THR A 49 0.71 7.99 3.39
C THR A 49 0.29 6.53 3.48
N PHE A 50 1.27 5.65 3.59
CA PHE A 50 1.05 4.25 3.92
C PHE A 50 1.12 4.10 5.43
N GLU A 51 0.17 3.37 5.99
CA GLU A 51 0.15 3.12 7.43
C GLU A 51 -0.38 1.73 7.73
N VAL A 52 -0.08 1.24 8.93
CA VAL A 52 -0.57 -0.04 9.41
C VAL A 52 -1.61 0.22 10.48
N LYS A 53 -2.79 -0.36 10.31
CA LYS A 53 -3.87 -0.31 11.30
C LYS A 53 -3.97 -1.66 11.98
N LYS A 54 -4.01 -1.64 13.30
CA LYS A 54 -4.20 -2.85 14.09
C LYS A 54 -5.67 -3.04 14.36
N LYS A 55 -6.23 -4.12 13.84
CA LYS A 55 -7.61 -4.51 14.16
C LYS A 55 -7.59 -5.43 15.36
N LEU A 56 -8.35 -5.05 16.37
CA LEU A 56 -8.44 -5.82 17.60
C LEU A 56 -9.22 -7.11 17.38
N GLU A 57 -8.97 -8.07 18.26
CA GLU A 57 -9.74 -9.30 18.33
C GLU A 57 -11.22 -8.99 18.47
N ARG A 58 -12.05 -9.70 17.73
CA ARG A 58 -13.50 -9.51 17.77
C ARG A 58 -14.21 -10.83 17.59
N VAL A 59 -15.44 -10.86 18.07
CA VAL A 59 -16.33 -12.02 17.92
C VAL A 59 -17.32 -11.75 16.82
N LEU A 60 -17.39 -12.63 15.84
CA LEU A 60 -18.39 -12.60 14.77
C LEU A 60 -19.41 -13.71 15.02
N VAL A 61 -20.67 -13.40 14.75
CA VAL A 61 -21.77 -14.38 14.84
C VAL A 61 -22.21 -14.74 13.44
N ASN A 62 -22.19 -16.02 13.13
CA ASN A 62 -22.69 -16.53 11.85
C ASN A 62 -24.23 -16.51 11.91
N PRO A 63 -24.93 -15.70 11.09
CA PRO A 63 -26.37 -15.58 11.15
C PRO A 63 -27.12 -16.87 10.76
N ALA A 64 -26.48 -17.73 9.97
CA ALA A 64 -27.12 -18.98 9.55
C ALA A 64 -27.07 -20.07 10.63
N THR A 65 -25.92 -20.21 11.30
CA THR A 65 -25.72 -21.26 12.32
C THR A 65 -25.77 -20.72 13.74
N LYS A 66 -25.74 -19.39 13.92
CA LYS A 66 -25.65 -18.69 15.20
C LYS A 66 -24.41 -19.06 16.00
N GLN A 67 -23.39 -19.60 15.34
CA GLN A 67 -22.12 -19.90 15.98
C GLN A 67 -21.27 -18.63 16.09
N ARG A 68 -20.60 -18.50 17.22
CA ARG A 68 -19.65 -17.41 17.44
C ARG A 68 -18.29 -17.83 16.90
N MET A 69 -17.70 -16.93 16.13
CA MET A 69 -16.34 -17.11 15.59
C MET A 69 -15.43 -16.05 16.16
N LEU A 70 -14.30 -16.47 16.70
CA LEU A 70 -13.29 -15.55 17.20
C LEU A 70 -12.39 -15.14 16.03
N VAL A 71 -12.36 -13.83 15.74
CA VAL A 71 -11.45 -13.26 14.73
C VAL A 71 -10.22 -12.74 15.47
N PRO A 72 -9.04 -13.31 15.22
CA PRO A 72 -7.82 -12.87 15.91
C PRO A 72 -7.42 -11.45 15.52
N PRO A 73 -6.60 -10.77 16.35
CA PRO A 73 -6.06 -9.46 16.00
C PRO A 73 -5.31 -9.53 14.66
N LYS A 74 -5.44 -8.47 13.87
CA LYS A 74 -4.88 -8.47 12.52
C LYS A 74 -4.28 -7.10 12.21
N MET A 75 -3.13 -7.12 11.53
CA MET A 75 -2.51 -5.92 11.00
C MET A 75 -2.97 -5.71 9.56
N VAL A 76 -3.40 -4.49 9.24
CA VAL A 76 -3.91 -4.16 7.90
C VAL A 76 -3.16 -2.95 7.37
N VAL A 77 -2.60 -3.09 6.17
CA VAL A 77 -1.95 -1.98 5.47
C VAL A 77 -3.02 -1.09 4.86
N SER A 78 -2.93 0.21 5.11
CA SER A 78 -3.87 1.19 4.62
C SER A 78 -3.11 2.30 3.91
N PHE A 79 -3.66 2.79 2.80
CA PHE A 79 -3.11 3.92 2.06
C PHE A 79 -4.08 5.08 2.09
N LYS A 80 -3.58 6.25 2.52
CA LYS A 80 -4.36 7.49 2.51
C LYS A 80 -3.77 8.43 1.47
N PRO A 81 -4.47 8.64 0.34
CA PRO A 81 -4.00 9.57 -0.68
C PRO A 81 -4.05 11.01 -0.16
N ASN A 82 -3.12 11.85 -0.59
CA ASN A 82 -3.18 13.26 -0.23
C ASN A 82 -4.19 13.99 -1.14
N SER A 83 -4.50 15.25 -0.79
CA SER A 83 -5.49 16.02 -1.53
C SER A 83 -5.10 16.26 -2.99
N GLY A 84 -3.82 16.47 -3.27
CA GLY A 84 -3.33 16.65 -4.63
C GLY A 84 -3.58 15.42 -5.51
N LEU A 85 -3.33 14.22 -4.98
CA LEU A 85 -3.59 12.98 -5.70
C LEU A 85 -5.09 12.77 -5.91
N LYS A 86 -5.91 13.02 -4.88
CA LYS A 86 -7.37 12.91 -4.99
C LYS A 86 -7.91 13.83 -6.07
N ASP A 87 -7.43 15.06 -6.13
CA ASP A 87 -7.88 16.05 -7.12
C ASP A 87 -7.53 15.60 -8.52
N LYS A 88 -6.33 15.07 -8.73
CA LYS A 88 -5.91 14.56 -10.04
C LYS A 88 -6.76 13.37 -10.50
N VAL A 89 -7.05 12.46 -9.59
CA VAL A 89 -7.87 11.28 -9.90
C VAL A 89 -9.30 11.68 -10.22
N ASN A 90 -9.83 12.72 -9.54
CA ASN A 90 -11.19 13.21 -9.77
C ASN A 90 -11.29 14.19 -10.94
N GLY A 91 -10.20 14.44 -11.65
CA GLY A 91 -10.22 15.31 -12.82
C GLY A 91 -10.28 16.79 -12.53
N LYS A 92 -9.82 17.19 -11.39
CA LYS A 92 -9.81 18.60 -10.96
C LYS A 92 -8.40 19.15 -10.81
#